data_e539795f191b11dfd23ac6cc8e91df89
#
_entry.id   e539795f191b11dfd23ac6cc8e91df89
#
_cell.length_a   1.000
_cell.length_b   1.000
_cell.length_c   1.000
_cell.angle_alpha   90.00
_cell.angle_beta   90.00
_cell.angle_gamma   90.00
#
_symmetry.space_group_name_H-M   'P 1'
#
loop_
_entity.id
_entity.type
_entity.pdbx_description
1 polymer ?
#
loop_
_entity_poly.entity_id
_entity_poly.type
_entity_poly.pdbx_seq_one_letter_code
_entity_poly.pdbx_strand_id
1 'polypeptide(L)'
;MTTLASDHPVSLPDDLPGWLRRDLRSDHAGESGAVEIYRGILAVSGSQDVRAFAREHLRTESRHLRLMDALVPPEQRSRLTWLWRLAGWVTGALPALFGPRAVFRTIEAVETFVDGHYAEQLTALANA
;
A
#
# COMPACT_ATOMS: atom_id res chain seq x y z
N MET A 1 5.62 -31.20 3.04
CA MET A 1 4.18 -31.21 2.74
C MET A 1 3.80 -29.91 2.06
N THR A 2 3.51 -30.00 0.81
CA THR A 2 3.18 -28.87 -0.03
C THR A 2 1.78 -28.41 0.30
N THR A 3 1.64 -27.29 0.94
CA THR A 3 0.35 -26.65 1.08
C THR A 3 -0.06 -26.17 -0.30
N LEU A 4 -1.06 -26.80 -0.86
CA LEU A 4 -1.72 -26.33 -2.07
C LEU A 4 -2.29 -24.94 -1.77
N ALA A 5 -1.57 -23.91 -2.22
CA ALA A 5 -2.20 -22.63 -2.41
C ALA A 5 -3.33 -22.88 -3.42
N SER A 6 -4.54 -22.73 -2.98
CA SER A 6 -5.70 -22.85 -3.84
C SER A 6 -5.57 -21.81 -4.96
N ASP A 7 -5.35 -22.27 -6.17
CA ASP A 7 -5.26 -21.48 -7.40
C ASP A 7 -6.63 -20.87 -7.81
N HIS A 8 -7.49 -20.64 -6.85
CA HIS A 8 -8.74 -19.96 -7.12
C HIS A 8 -8.50 -18.46 -7.12
N PRO A 9 -8.78 -17.77 -8.22
CA PRO A 9 -8.69 -16.32 -8.24
C PRO A 9 -9.59 -15.77 -7.13
N VAL A 10 -9.01 -14.97 -6.23
CA VAL A 10 -9.78 -14.26 -5.21
C VAL A 10 -10.65 -13.26 -5.95
N SER A 11 -11.96 -13.44 -5.89
CA SER A 11 -12.92 -12.50 -6.48
C SER A 11 -13.87 -12.03 -5.41
N LEU A 12 -14.21 -10.73 -5.48
CA LEU A 12 -15.22 -10.17 -4.60
C LEU A 12 -16.62 -10.54 -5.07
N PRO A 13 -17.57 -10.77 -4.14
CA PRO A 13 -18.96 -10.94 -4.49
C PRO A 13 -19.51 -9.72 -5.25
N ASP A 14 -20.42 -9.97 -6.20
CA ASP A 14 -21.03 -8.91 -7.01
C ASP A 14 -21.95 -7.98 -6.21
N ASP A 15 -22.42 -8.44 -5.05
CA ASP A 15 -23.40 -7.78 -4.20
C ASP A 15 -22.79 -6.99 -3.02
N LEU A 16 -21.51 -6.66 -3.10
CA LEU A 16 -20.87 -5.87 -2.05
C LEU A 16 -21.52 -4.49 -1.86
N PRO A 17 -21.66 -4.05 -0.59
CA PRO A 17 -22.14 -2.70 -0.32
C PRO A 17 -21.29 -1.64 -1.02
N GLY A 18 -21.93 -0.56 -1.48
CA GLY A 18 -21.25 0.51 -2.21
C GLY A 18 -20.12 1.18 -1.40
N TRP A 19 -20.31 1.30 -0.06
CA TRP A 19 -19.27 1.87 0.81
C TRP A 19 -18.02 1.00 0.85
N LEU A 20 -18.18 -0.32 0.85
CA LEU A 20 -17.06 -1.25 0.86
C LEU A 20 -16.31 -1.24 -0.48
N ARG A 21 -17.04 -1.13 -1.59
CA ARG A 21 -16.40 -0.97 -2.91
C ARG A 21 -15.56 0.31 -2.98
N ARG A 22 -16.06 1.42 -2.41
CA ARG A 22 -15.31 2.68 -2.33
C ARG A 22 -14.06 2.54 -1.47
N ASP A 23 -14.18 1.86 -0.32
CA ASP A 23 -13.05 1.62 0.58
C ASP A 23 -11.98 0.77 -0.10
N LEU A 24 -12.36 -0.30 -0.77
CA LEU A 24 -11.42 -1.16 -1.50
C LEU A 24 -10.73 -0.42 -2.65
N ARG A 25 -11.43 0.47 -3.32
CA ARG A 25 -10.84 1.35 -4.33
C ARG A 25 -9.78 2.27 -3.72
N SER A 26 -10.07 2.85 -2.57
CA SER A 26 -9.13 3.67 -1.82
C SER A 26 -7.95 2.86 -1.30
N ASP A 27 -8.20 1.66 -0.80
CA ASP A 27 -7.15 0.75 -0.33
C ASP A 27 -6.20 0.37 -1.48
N HIS A 28 -6.73 0.07 -2.66
CA HIS A 28 -5.93 -0.21 -3.85
C HIS A 28 -5.03 0.98 -4.22
N ALA A 29 -5.59 2.19 -4.24
CA ALA A 29 -4.82 3.40 -4.53
C ALA A 29 -3.76 3.65 -3.46
N GLY A 30 -4.09 3.44 -2.19
CA GLY A 30 -3.17 3.57 -1.06
C GLY A 30 -2.01 2.58 -1.14
N GLU A 31 -2.26 1.31 -1.45
CA GLU A 31 -1.20 0.31 -1.63
C GLU A 31 -0.32 0.62 -2.84
N SER A 32 -0.90 1.15 -3.92
CA SER A 32 -0.13 1.62 -5.07
C SER A 32 0.82 2.75 -4.68
N GLY A 33 0.37 3.68 -3.85
CA GLY A 33 1.20 4.75 -3.31
C GLY A 33 2.28 4.23 -2.35
N ALA A 34 1.93 3.28 -1.48
CA ALA A 34 2.88 2.69 -0.52
C ALA A 34 4.06 2.01 -1.21
N VAL A 35 3.82 1.26 -2.28
CA VAL A 35 4.90 0.67 -3.11
C VAL A 35 5.84 1.76 -3.61
N GLU A 36 5.31 2.87 -4.09
CA GLU A 36 6.12 3.96 -4.63
C GLU A 36 6.90 4.72 -3.55
N ILE A 37 6.43 4.76 -2.29
CA ILE A 37 7.20 5.34 -1.18
C ILE A 37 8.57 4.66 -1.09
N TYR A 38 8.59 3.34 -1.05
CA TYR A 38 9.85 2.60 -0.93
C TYR A 38 10.70 2.67 -2.19
N ARG A 39 10.10 2.75 -3.37
CA ARG A 39 10.83 3.02 -4.62
C ARG A 39 11.47 4.40 -4.59
N GLY A 40 10.78 5.42 -4.10
CA GLY A 40 11.32 6.77 -3.94
C GLY A 40 12.50 6.80 -2.98
N ILE A 41 12.41 6.11 -1.85
CA ILE A 41 13.52 5.97 -0.89
C ILE A 41 14.73 5.33 -1.58
N LEU A 42 14.54 4.23 -2.29
CA LEU A 42 15.61 3.51 -2.97
C LEU A 42 16.24 4.32 -4.11
N ALA A 43 15.48 5.19 -4.74
CA ALA A 43 16.00 6.06 -5.81
C ALA A 43 16.98 7.11 -5.29
N VAL A 44 16.85 7.52 -4.02
CA VAL A 44 17.56 8.70 -3.47
C VAL A 44 18.53 8.34 -2.36
N SER A 45 18.17 7.43 -1.45
CA SER A 45 19.00 7.11 -0.27
C SER A 45 20.29 6.38 -0.63
N GLY A 46 21.40 6.89 -0.12
CA GLY A 46 22.71 6.23 -0.16
C GLY A 46 23.01 5.38 1.08
N SER A 47 22.17 5.43 2.11
CA SER A 47 22.35 4.64 3.34
C SER A 47 22.03 3.17 3.11
N GLN A 48 22.97 2.28 3.44
CA GLN A 48 22.75 0.84 3.27
C GLN A 48 21.64 0.32 4.19
N ASP A 49 21.54 0.81 5.42
CA ASP A 49 20.51 0.42 6.38
C ASP A 49 19.12 0.85 5.89
N VAL A 50 18.99 2.08 5.43
CA VAL A 50 17.74 2.58 4.86
C VAL A 50 17.36 1.80 3.61
N ARG A 51 18.31 1.49 2.75
CA ARG A 51 18.06 0.71 1.52
C ARG A 51 17.62 -0.71 1.83
N ALA A 52 18.25 -1.37 2.81
CA ALA A 52 17.85 -2.72 3.23
C ALA A 52 16.43 -2.71 3.80
N PHE A 53 16.11 -1.76 4.66
CA PHE A 53 14.77 -1.53 5.18
C PHE A 53 13.75 -1.32 4.06
N ALA A 54 14.05 -0.43 3.12
CA ALA A 54 13.15 -0.11 2.03
C ALA A 54 12.91 -1.29 1.09
N ARG A 55 13.92 -2.10 0.80
CA ARG A 55 13.77 -3.31 -0.01
C ARG A 55 12.86 -4.34 0.63
N GLU A 56 13.00 -4.55 1.93
CA GLU A 56 12.17 -5.49 2.68
C GLU A 56 10.71 -5.04 2.67
N HIS A 57 10.46 -3.77 2.98
CA HIS A 57 9.12 -3.21 2.96
C HIS A 57 8.51 -3.17 1.55
N LEU A 58 9.33 -2.89 0.53
CA LEU A 58 8.87 -2.93 -0.86
C LEU A 58 8.34 -4.32 -1.24
N ARG A 59 8.98 -5.39 -0.79
CA ARG A 59 8.50 -6.76 -1.03
C ARG A 59 7.15 -6.99 -0.36
N THR A 60 6.99 -6.55 0.88
CA THR A 60 5.73 -6.68 1.63
C THR A 60 4.62 -5.89 0.96
N GLU A 61 4.85 -4.63 0.63
CA GLU A 61 3.85 -3.78 -0.01
C GLU A 61 3.51 -4.24 -1.43
N SER A 62 4.48 -4.78 -2.14
CA SER A 62 4.24 -5.35 -3.46
C SER A 62 3.33 -6.59 -3.40
N ARG A 63 3.42 -7.38 -2.33
CA ARG A 63 2.50 -8.50 -2.10
C ARG A 63 1.09 -8.00 -1.77
N HIS A 64 0.97 -6.97 -0.92
CA HIS A 64 -0.31 -6.33 -0.62
C HIS A 64 -0.95 -5.77 -1.89
N LEU A 65 -0.19 -5.09 -2.72
CA LEU A 65 -0.69 -4.55 -3.98
C LEU A 65 -1.17 -5.64 -4.93
N ARG A 66 -0.44 -6.75 -5.04
CA ARG A 66 -0.90 -7.89 -5.86
C ARG A 66 -2.22 -8.46 -5.37
N LEU A 67 -2.41 -8.53 -4.04
CA LEU A 67 -3.68 -8.94 -3.47
C LEU A 67 -4.79 -7.95 -3.84
N MET A 68 -4.53 -6.66 -3.71
CA MET A 68 -5.51 -5.62 -4.07
C MET A 68 -5.79 -5.60 -5.58
N ASP A 69 -4.78 -5.85 -6.41
CA ASP A 69 -4.97 -6.00 -7.87
C ASP A 69 -5.91 -7.16 -8.21
N ALA A 70 -5.84 -8.25 -7.46
CA ALA A 70 -6.73 -9.38 -7.64
C ALA A 70 -8.16 -9.09 -7.17
N LEU A 71 -8.32 -8.30 -6.11
CA LEU A 71 -9.61 -7.96 -5.52
C LEU A 71 -10.34 -6.84 -6.27
N VAL A 72 -9.61 -5.90 -6.85
CA VAL A 72 -10.18 -4.70 -7.49
C VAL A 72 -9.86 -4.73 -8.98
N PRO A 73 -10.85 -5.08 -9.83
CA PRO A 73 -10.65 -5.08 -11.28
C PRO A 73 -10.23 -3.70 -11.82
N PRO A 74 -9.50 -3.64 -12.93
CA PRO A 74 -8.99 -2.37 -13.48
C PRO A 74 -10.05 -1.29 -13.67
N GLU A 75 -11.25 -1.66 -14.08
CA GLU A 75 -12.37 -0.74 -14.31
C GLU A 75 -12.96 -0.15 -13.01
N GLN A 76 -12.67 -0.77 -11.86
CA GLN A 76 -13.14 -0.32 -10.54
C GLN A 76 -12.07 0.42 -9.75
N ARG A 77 -10.85 0.54 -10.29
CA ARG A 77 -9.75 1.25 -9.63
C ARG A 77 -9.93 2.75 -9.74
N SER A 78 -9.31 3.48 -8.80
CA SER A 78 -9.33 4.94 -8.81
C SER A 78 -8.66 5.49 -10.07
N ARG A 79 -9.29 6.49 -10.69
CA ARG A 79 -8.69 7.24 -11.80
C ARG A 79 -7.52 8.12 -11.35
N LEU A 80 -7.40 8.33 -10.04
CA LEU A 80 -6.32 9.11 -9.42
C LEU A 80 -5.16 8.23 -8.95
N THR A 81 -5.11 6.95 -9.29
CA THR A 81 -4.04 6.04 -8.86
C THR A 81 -2.65 6.56 -9.27
N TRP A 82 -2.53 7.15 -10.46
CA TRP A 82 -1.27 7.76 -10.89
C TRP A 82 -0.80 8.89 -9.98
N LEU A 83 -1.76 9.68 -9.44
CA LEU A 83 -1.45 10.75 -8.50
C LEU A 83 -1.00 10.20 -7.15
N TRP A 84 -1.64 9.13 -6.68
CA TRP A 84 -1.21 8.41 -5.47
C TRP A 84 0.19 7.84 -5.63
N ARG A 85 0.52 7.30 -6.79
CA ARG A 85 1.88 6.81 -7.08
C ARG A 85 2.90 7.94 -7.06
N LEU A 86 2.60 9.06 -7.70
CA LEU A 86 3.48 10.22 -7.69
C LEU A 86 3.68 10.75 -6.27
N ALA A 87 2.58 10.94 -5.53
CA ALA A 87 2.64 11.40 -4.14
C ALA A 87 3.42 10.43 -3.26
N GLY A 88 3.23 9.12 -3.43
CA GLY A 88 3.98 8.10 -2.72
C GLY A 88 5.47 8.17 -3.00
N TRP A 89 5.85 8.25 -4.26
CA TRP A 89 7.26 8.35 -4.65
C TRP A 89 7.94 9.59 -4.04
N VAL A 90 7.29 10.75 -4.09
CA VAL A 90 7.80 11.99 -3.49
C VAL A 90 7.86 11.86 -1.96
N THR A 91 6.88 11.24 -1.32
CA THR A 91 6.85 10.99 0.12
C THR A 91 8.06 10.15 0.58
N GLY A 92 8.55 9.26 -0.25
CA GLY A 92 9.77 8.50 0.02
C GLY A 92 11.05 9.23 -0.39
N ALA A 93 11.09 9.78 -1.59
CA ALA A 93 12.28 10.41 -2.15
C ALA A 93 12.69 11.68 -1.40
N LEU A 94 11.74 12.54 -1.05
CA LEU A 94 12.02 13.82 -0.42
C LEU A 94 12.65 13.66 0.98
N PRO A 95 12.11 12.86 1.91
CA PRO A 95 12.78 12.60 3.18
C PRO A 95 14.16 11.96 3.03
N ALA A 96 14.34 11.12 2.02
CA ALA A 96 15.62 10.46 1.75
C ALA A 96 16.76 11.45 1.42
N LEU A 97 16.43 12.63 0.92
CA LEU A 97 17.40 13.72 0.72
C LEU A 97 17.95 14.26 2.05
N PHE A 98 17.21 14.12 3.14
CA PHE A 98 17.56 14.65 4.46
C PHE A 98 18.15 13.60 5.40
N GLY A 99 18.30 12.36 4.96
CA GLY A 99 18.96 11.30 5.68
C GLY A 99 18.04 10.30 6.38
N PRO A 100 18.61 9.28 7.07
CA PRO A 100 17.87 8.15 7.64
C PRO A 100 16.80 8.55 8.65
N ARG A 101 17.08 9.54 9.49
CA ARG A 101 16.14 9.98 10.52
C ARG A 101 14.84 10.53 9.91
N ALA A 102 14.96 11.33 8.84
CA ALA A 102 13.82 11.86 8.13
C ALA A 102 12.98 10.73 7.48
N VAL A 103 13.64 9.73 6.89
CA VAL A 103 12.99 8.55 6.32
C VAL A 103 12.19 7.79 7.37
N PHE A 104 12.82 7.41 8.48
CA PHE A 104 12.15 6.62 9.51
C PHE A 104 11.00 7.36 10.19
N ARG A 105 11.12 8.66 10.41
CA ARG A 105 10.01 9.48 10.93
C ARG A 105 8.84 9.55 9.95
N THR A 106 9.13 9.69 8.67
CA THR A 106 8.10 9.70 7.63
C THR A 106 7.37 8.36 7.57
N ILE A 107 8.10 7.24 7.58
CA ILE A 107 7.49 5.92 7.55
C ILE A 107 6.65 5.66 8.80
N GLU A 108 7.13 6.05 9.98
CA GLU A 108 6.35 5.94 11.22
C GLU A 108 5.01 6.69 11.11
N ALA A 109 5.02 7.90 10.59
CA ALA A 109 3.80 8.68 10.39
C ALA A 109 2.85 8.02 9.38
N VAL A 110 3.38 7.51 8.28
CA VAL A 110 2.58 6.80 7.26
C VAL A 110 1.96 5.53 7.84
N GLU A 111 2.75 4.71 8.54
CA GLU A 111 2.25 3.46 9.15
C GLU A 111 1.18 3.73 10.20
N THR A 112 1.34 4.74 11.03
CA THR A 112 0.34 5.13 12.03
C THR A 112 -0.99 5.52 11.35
N PHE A 113 -0.92 6.28 10.27
CA PHE A 113 -2.11 6.65 9.50
C PHE A 113 -2.79 5.43 8.88
N VAL A 114 -2.02 4.55 8.26
CA VAL A 114 -2.52 3.34 7.60
C VAL A 114 -3.15 2.38 8.61
N ASP A 115 -2.51 2.15 9.74
CA ASP A 115 -3.02 1.29 10.79
C ASP A 115 -4.36 1.81 11.33
N GLY A 116 -4.48 3.13 11.52
CA GLY A 116 -5.72 3.77 11.93
C GLY A 116 -6.84 3.58 10.90
N HIS A 117 -6.52 3.75 9.62
CA HIS A 117 -7.48 3.55 8.53
C HIS A 117 -8.02 2.12 8.48
N TYR A 118 -7.14 1.13 8.54
CA TYR A 118 -7.57 -0.28 8.54
C TYR A 118 -8.31 -0.67 9.81
N ALA A 119 -7.95 -0.13 10.96
CA ALA A 119 -8.68 -0.35 12.21
C ALA A 119 -10.14 0.18 12.11
N GLU A 120 -10.33 1.35 11.55
CA GLU A 120 -11.66 1.92 11.31
C GLU A 120 -12.47 1.08 10.31
N GLN A 121 -11.82 0.60 9.25
CA GLN A 121 -12.45 -0.26 8.25
C GLN A 121 -12.91 -1.59 8.84
N LEU A 122 -12.09 -2.22 9.68
CA LEU A 122 -12.45 -3.45 10.39
C LEU A 122 -13.62 -3.22 11.34
N THR A 123 -13.65 -2.10 12.04
CA THR A 123 -14.78 -1.74 12.91
C THR A 123 -16.06 -1.57 12.11
N ALA A 124 -16.00 -0.90 10.96
CA ALA A 124 -17.16 -0.73 10.09
C ALA A 124 -17.68 -2.08 9.56
N LEU A 125 -16.79 -3.00 9.21
CA LEU A 125 -17.16 -4.36 8.77
C LEU A 125 -17.81 -5.15 9.90
N ALA A 126 -17.33 -5.05 11.12
CA ALA A 126 -17.90 -5.74 12.28
C ALA A 126 -19.30 -5.24 12.63
N ASN A 127 -19.63 -3.99 12.32
CA ASN A 127 -20.92 -3.34 12.59
C ASN A 127 -21.91 -3.38 11.43
N ALA A 128 -21.50 -3.98 10.34
CA ALA A 128 -22.35 -4.09 9.15
C ALA A 128 -23.35 -5.26 9.22
#